data_b7a4f45675a8389324638cee132cc1f2
#
_entry.id   b7a4f45675a8389324638cee132cc1f2
#
_cell.length_a   1.000
_cell.length_b   1.000
_cell.length_c   1.000
_cell.angle_alpha   90.00
_cell.angle_beta   90.00
_cell.angle_gamma   90.00
#
_symmetry.space_group_name_H-M   'P 1'
#
loop_
_entity.id
_entity.type
_entity.pdbx_description
1 polymer ?
#
loop_
_entity_poly.entity_id
_entity_poly.type
_entity_poly.pdbx_seq_one_letter_code
_entity_poly.pdbx_strand_id
1 'polypeptide(L)' 'MIRKFRENDLPSIMQIWFDSNVEVHSFIPEKYWMDNFEMVKDILPQAEIYVYENLGKISGFIGLNKDYIEGIFVEK' A
#
# COMPACT_ATOMS: atom_id res chain seq x y z
N MET A 1 10.06 -8.88 -8.99
CA MET A 1 9.01 -9.61 -9.69
C MET A 1 7.62 -9.08 -9.31
N ILE A 2 6.80 -8.83 -10.28
CA ILE A 2 5.44 -8.33 -10.02
C ILE A 2 4.48 -9.52 -10.03
N ARG A 3 3.64 -9.59 -9.02
CA ARG A 3 2.64 -10.64 -8.92
C ARG A 3 1.37 -10.12 -8.25
N LYS A 4 0.30 -10.90 -8.33
CA LYS A 4 -0.94 -10.53 -7.68
C LYS A 4 -0.80 -10.53 -6.16
N PHE A 5 -1.51 -9.62 -5.53
CA PHE A 5 -1.61 -9.53 -4.08
C PHE A 5 -2.19 -10.81 -3.49
N ARG A 6 -1.64 -11.22 -2.35
CA ARG A 6 -2.18 -12.30 -1.52
C ARG A 6 -2.47 -11.75 -0.15
N GLU A 7 -3.40 -12.38 0.55
CA GLU A 7 -3.78 -11.93 1.89
C GLU A 7 -2.58 -11.80 2.83
N ASN A 8 -1.62 -12.69 2.72
CA ASN A 8 -0.40 -12.64 3.55
C ASN A 8 0.46 -11.41 3.29
N ASP A 9 0.24 -10.70 2.18
CA ASP A 9 0.99 -9.49 1.86
C ASP A 9 0.43 -8.26 2.56
N LEU A 10 -0.75 -8.38 3.17
CA LEU A 10 -1.43 -7.21 3.73
C LEU A 10 -0.60 -6.42 4.74
N PRO A 11 0.06 -7.05 5.71
CA PRO A 11 0.90 -6.29 6.64
C PRO A 11 1.99 -5.48 5.92
N SER A 12 2.59 -6.06 4.91
CA SER A 12 3.67 -5.40 4.16
C SER A 12 3.15 -4.21 3.37
N ILE A 13 2.05 -4.35 2.65
CA ILE A 13 1.53 -3.23 1.85
C ILE A 13 0.97 -2.14 2.75
N MET A 14 0.41 -2.48 3.91
CA MET A 14 -0.07 -1.47 4.85
C MET A 14 1.08 -0.66 5.43
N GLN A 15 2.22 -1.29 5.71
CA GLN A 15 3.39 -0.58 6.18
C GLN A 15 3.91 0.40 5.13
N ILE A 16 3.95 -0.05 3.86
CA ILE A 16 4.39 0.80 2.76
C ILE A 16 3.42 1.97 2.59
N TRP A 17 2.12 1.70 2.65
CA TRP A 17 1.10 2.74 2.55
C TRP A 17 1.31 3.80 3.63
N PHE A 18 1.48 3.37 4.87
CA PHE A 18 1.65 4.28 6.00
C PHE A 18 2.91 5.11 5.86
N ASP A 19 4.05 4.45 5.65
CA ASP A 19 5.35 5.13 5.58
C ASP A 19 5.41 6.11 4.42
N SER A 20 4.87 5.73 3.26
CA SER A 20 4.87 6.58 2.08
C SER A 20 4.05 7.84 2.30
N ASN A 21 2.87 7.69 2.92
CA ASN A 21 2.01 8.85 3.15
C ASN A 21 2.58 9.79 4.19
N VAL A 22 3.12 9.27 5.27
CA VAL A 22 3.74 10.09 6.31
C VAL A 22 4.87 10.92 5.72
N GLU A 23 5.64 10.33 4.83
CA GLU A 23 6.78 11.01 4.25
C GLU A 23 6.40 12.01 3.16
N VAL A 24 5.57 11.59 2.22
CA VAL A 24 5.18 12.44 1.07
C VAL A 24 4.32 13.62 1.55
N HIS A 25 3.50 13.40 2.54
CA HIS A 25 2.60 14.42 3.07
C HIS A 25 3.04 14.86 4.47
N SER A 26 4.30 15.28 4.57
CA SER A 26 4.90 15.63 5.86
C SER A 26 4.20 16.79 6.58
N PHE A 27 3.43 17.60 5.87
CA PHE A 27 2.64 18.68 6.47
C PHE A 27 1.36 18.19 7.16
N ILE A 28 0.98 16.93 6.94
CA ILE A 28 -0.16 16.31 7.60
C ILE A 28 0.34 15.50 8.79
N PRO A 29 -0.22 15.70 10.00
CA PRO A 29 0.26 14.96 11.17
C PRO A 29 0.17 13.44 10.98
N GLU A 30 1.16 12.74 11.49
CA GLU A 30 1.21 11.29 11.41
C GLU A 30 -0.05 10.64 11.98
N LYS A 31 -0.62 11.26 13.01
CA LYS A 31 -1.85 10.77 13.65
C LYS A 31 -3.00 10.60 12.65
N TYR A 32 -3.07 11.46 11.64
CA TYR A 32 -4.11 11.35 10.61
C TYR A 32 -4.03 10.00 9.91
N TRP A 33 -2.81 9.58 9.55
CA TRP A 33 -2.61 8.30 8.86
C TRP A 33 -2.84 7.13 9.80
N MET A 34 -2.45 7.27 11.06
CA MET A 34 -2.70 6.25 12.07
C MET A 34 -4.19 6.04 12.29
N ASP A 35 -4.95 7.12 12.36
CA ASP A 35 -6.39 7.06 12.59
C ASP A 35 -7.15 6.42 11.42
N ASN A 36 -6.59 6.49 10.22
CA ASN A 36 -7.21 5.92 9.02
C ASN A 36 -6.66 4.55 8.66
N PHE A 37 -5.68 4.06 9.41
CA PHE A 37 -4.99 2.81 9.09
C PHE A 37 -5.94 1.61 9.00
N GLU A 38 -6.78 1.44 10.01
CA GLU A 38 -7.68 0.28 10.05
C GLU A 38 -8.73 0.32 8.95
N MET A 39 -9.22 1.51 8.63
CA MET A 39 -10.19 1.67 7.54
C MET A 39 -9.57 1.28 6.21
N VAL A 40 -8.36 1.77 5.93
CA VAL A 40 -7.67 1.46 4.69
C VAL A 40 -7.34 -0.02 4.62
N LYS A 41 -6.94 -0.61 5.74
CA LYS A 41 -6.64 -2.04 5.83
C LYS A 41 -7.84 -2.89 5.45
N ASP A 42 -9.05 -2.44 5.77
CA ASP A 42 -10.27 -3.16 5.43
C ASP A 42 -10.67 -2.96 3.97
N ILE A 43 -10.38 -1.78 3.42
CA ILE A 43 -10.80 -1.43 2.06
C ILE A 43 -9.81 -1.90 1.01
N LEU A 44 -8.53 -1.77 1.28
CA LEU A 44 -7.48 -2.00 0.31
C LEU A 44 -7.52 -3.40 -0.33
N PRO A 45 -7.75 -4.48 0.42
CA PRO A 45 -7.79 -5.81 -0.18
C PRO A 45 -8.94 -6.03 -1.18
N GLN A 46 -9.91 -5.14 -1.21
CA GLN A 46 -11.04 -5.24 -2.14
C GLN A 46 -10.69 -4.69 -3.52
N ALA A 47 -9.59 -3.98 -3.63
CA ALA A 47 -9.11 -3.46 -4.90
C ALA A 47 -8.28 -4.52 -5.61
N GLU A 48 -8.06 -4.31 -6.91
CA GLU A 48 -7.14 -5.17 -7.65
C GLU A 48 -5.72 -4.66 -7.39
N ILE A 49 -4.91 -5.47 -6.71
CA ILE A 49 -3.59 -5.06 -6.28
C ILE A 49 -2.53 -6.01 -6.83
N TYR A 50 -1.45 -5.43 -7.32
CA TYR A 50 -0.25 -6.15 -7.69
C TYR A 50 0.90 -5.67 -6.82
N VAL A 51 1.75 -6.60 -6.40
CA VAL A 51 2.88 -6.28 -5.53
C VAL A 51 4.19 -6.53 -6.27
N TYR A 52 5.20 -5.75 -5.91
CA TYR A 52 6.56 -6.00 -6.39
C TYR A 52 7.33 -6.71 -5.29
N GLU A 53 7.69 -7.96 -5.57
CA GLU A 53 8.43 -8.79 -4.63
C GLU A 53 9.85 -8.98 -5.11
N ASN A 54 10.81 -8.78 -4.21
CA ASN A 54 12.22 -8.96 -4.51
C ASN A 54 12.88 -9.68 -3.36
N LEU A 55 13.44 -10.87 -3.64
CA LEU A 55 14.12 -11.69 -2.63
C LEU A 55 13.23 -11.98 -1.41
N GLY A 56 11.95 -12.26 -1.68
CA GLY A 56 11.00 -12.59 -0.63
C GLY A 56 10.44 -11.40 0.14
N LYS A 57 10.79 -10.18 -0.29
CA LYS A 57 10.34 -8.96 0.38
C LYS A 57 9.47 -8.13 -0.57
N ILE A 58 8.38 -7.60 -0.05
CA ILE A 58 7.52 -6.69 -0.80
C ILE A 58 8.12 -5.29 -0.72
N SER A 59 8.42 -4.70 -1.88
CA SER A 59 9.03 -3.36 -1.96
C SER A 59 8.08 -2.30 -2.48
N GLY A 60 6.92 -2.68 -3.00
CA GLY A 60 5.95 -1.74 -3.51
C GLY A 60 4.69 -2.43 -3.95
N PHE A 61 3.68 -1.63 -4.26
CA PHE A 61 2.43 -2.18 -4.79
C PHE A 61 1.70 -1.14 -5.62
N ILE A 62 0.81 -1.64 -6.48
CA ILE A 62 -0.05 -0.83 -7.34
C ILE A 62 -1.48 -1.23 -7.09
N GLY A 63 -2.35 -0.26 -6.86
CA GLY A 63 -3.78 -0.47 -6.78
C GLY A 63 -4.43 -0.02 -8.08
N LEU A 64 -5.25 -0.88 -8.67
CA LEU A 64 -5.95 -0.61 -9.92
C LEU A 64 -7.44 -0.56 -9.68
N ASN A 65 -8.11 0.30 -10.42
CA ASN A 65 -9.57 0.35 -10.42
C ASN A 65 -10.04 0.39 -11.86
N LYS A 66 -10.59 -0.74 -12.32
CA LYS A 66 -11.03 -0.92 -13.71
C LYS A 66 -9.85 -0.72 -14.66
N ASP A 67 -9.87 0.33 -15.46
CA ASP A 67 -8.89 0.54 -16.53
C ASP A 67 -7.82 1.57 -16.19
N TYR A 68 -7.74 2.01 -14.93
CA TYR A 68 -6.72 3.01 -14.56
C TYR A 68 -6.09 2.69 -13.21
N ILE A 69 -4.93 3.30 -12.99
CA ILE A 69 -4.16 3.14 -11.78
C ILE A 69 -4.68 4.09 -10.71
N GLU A 70 -5.13 3.57 -9.56
CA GLU A 70 -5.56 4.41 -8.45
C GLU A 70 -4.40 4.89 -7.58
N GLY A 71 -3.35 4.09 -7.49
CA GLY A 71 -2.20 4.48 -6.69
C GLY A 71 -1.02 3.58 -6.89
N ILE A 72 0.17 4.15 -6.77
CA ILE A 72 1.43 3.42 -6.82
C ILE A 72 2.19 3.77 -5.56
N PHE A 73 2.61 2.76 -4.81
CA PHE A 73 3.32 2.94 -3.56
C PHE A 73 4.62 2.14 -3.59
N VAL A 74 5.71 2.77 -3.22
CA VAL A 74 7.03 2.14 -3.27
C VAL A 74 7.74 2.36 -1.94
N GLU A 75 8.44 1.34 -1.49
CA GLU A 75 9.30 1.43 -0.32
C GLU A 75 10.52 2.28 -0.67
N LYS A 76 10.97 3.04 0.25
CA LYS A 76 12.18 3.83 0.08
C LYS A 76 13.44 3.09 0.39
#